data_3ffddc0692652eaaba26f785dd037920
#
_entry.id   3ffddc0692652eaaba26f785dd037920
#
_cell.length_a   1.000
_cell.length_b   1.000
_cell.length_c   1.000
_cell.angle_alpha   90.00
_cell.angle_beta   90.00
_cell.angle_gamma   90.00
#
_symmetry.space_group_name_H-M   'P 1'
#
loop_
_entity.id
_entity.type
_entity.pdbx_description
1 polymer ?
#
loop_
_entity_poly.entity_id
_entity_poly.type
_entity_poly.pdbx_seq_one_letter_code
_entity_poly.pdbx_strand_id
1 'polypeptide(L)'
;MTRVLIKQRHLGRSVAVCPQGLGILSDHSSPRQRSAHWLVLSCQALALVCVLFANRPVYGQDSSAATTMSVDVKVVTLPVTVRDKHGQIVRDLTKDDFVLEEDGHPQTIRYFAQESNLPLTLGLLVDTSLSQRNVLDQERTASESFLDQMLTAAKDQAFLIHFDREVELLQDLTSSREKLQSAFALLQAPRYDRDSGGSGGSSPDSQPGGSHQKHGGGGTLLYDAVFLASDELMKKQQGRKALIILSDGVDRGSKESLQNAVEAAQRADTVVYCVLFADNHQEEGGGFGRSGGGGWPGGGWPGGGSPGGGGRRGGGQRYPQEARPDGKKILERISKETGGGLYEVSKKQTVDQIYASIADELRTQYSLGYTPDKANAAAGYHKISLTTKQKNLAVRTRDGYYAER
;
A
#
# COMPACT_ATOMS: atom_id res chain seq x y z
N MET A 1 7.95 1.04 19.81
CA MET A 1 6.78 0.86 18.94
C MET A 1 5.98 2.16 18.92
N THR A 2 6.21 3.00 17.92
CA THR A 2 5.50 4.27 17.77
C THR A 2 4.36 4.03 16.80
N ARG A 3 3.13 4.01 17.30
CA ARG A 3 1.94 3.94 16.47
C ARG A 3 1.82 5.23 15.66
N VAL A 4 1.94 5.14 14.35
CA VAL A 4 1.53 6.19 13.44
C VAL A 4 0.01 6.08 13.30
N LEU A 5 -0.70 7.13 13.69
CA LEU A 5 -2.17 7.15 13.66
C LEU A 5 -2.65 7.45 12.24
N ILE A 6 -3.36 6.51 11.63
CA ILE A 6 -4.15 6.78 10.43
C ILE A 6 -5.38 7.57 10.86
N LYS A 7 -5.49 8.82 10.42
CA LYS A 7 -6.62 9.69 10.71
C LYS A 7 -7.78 9.33 9.77
N GLN A 8 -8.83 8.71 10.30
CA GLN A 8 -10.07 8.45 9.56
C GLN A 8 -10.99 9.66 9.66
N ARG A 9 -11.40 10.22 8.52
CA ARG A 9 -12.50 11.20 8.48
C ARG A 9 -13.84 10.45 8.42
N HIS A 10 -14.53 10.37 9.55
CA HIS A 10 -15.92 9.92 9.58
C HIS A 10 -16.84 11.03 9.09
N LEU A 11 -17.40 10.86 7.90
CA LEU A 11 -18.58 11.61 7.45
C LEU A 11 -19.80 11.06 8.17
N GLY A 12 -20.10 11.62 9.35
CA GLY A 12 -21.31 11.32 10.09
C GLY A 12 -22.54 11.92 9.43
N ARG A 13 -23.38 11.10 8.84
CA ARG A 13 -24.79 11.41 8.63
C ARG A 13 -25.62 10.58 9.60
N SER A 14 -26.01 11.21 10.71
CA SER A 14 -27.06 10.71 11.59
C SER A 14 -28.39 10.79 10.88
N VAL A 15 -28.98 9.64 10.57
CA VAL A 15 -30.42 9.56 10.27
C VAL A 15 -31.09 9.08 11.54
N ALA A 16 -31.81 9.99 12.17
CA ALA A 16 -32.68 9.71 13.29
C ALA A 16 -33.92 8.96 12.76
N VAL A 17 -34.12 7.72 13.23
CA VAL A 17 -35.40 7.00 13.09
C VAL A 17 -36.03 6.99 14.46
N CYS A 18 -37.15 7.69 14.57
CA CYS A 18 -38.08 7.61 15.70
C CYS A 18 -38.75 6.23 15.78
N PRO A 19 -38.91 5.67 16.97
CA PRO A 19 -39.84 4.57 17.19
C PRO A 19 -41.21 5.09 17.58
N GLN A 20 -42.21 4.87 16.76
CA GLN A 20 -43.60 5.00 17.21
C GLN A 20 -44.02 3.67 17.85
N GLY A 21 -44.60 3.81 19.05
CA GLY A 21 -45.18 2.76 19.84
C GLY A 21 -46.63 2.45 19.45
N LEU A 22 -47.09 1.28 19.86
CA LEU A 22 -48.48 0.93 20.23
C LEU A 22 -48.29 -0.36 21.02
N GLY A 23 -48.67 -0.54 22.23
CA GLY A 23 -49.95 -0.20 22.84
C GLY A 23 -50.76 -1.47 23.07
N ILE A 24 -50.73 -1.98 24.32
CA ILE A 24 -51.84 -2.57 25.08
C ILE A 24 -52.39 -3.93 24.60
N LEU A 25 -52.41 -4.94 25.47
CA LEU A 25 -53.51 -5.30 26.35
C LEU A 25 -53.16 -6.51 27.24
N SER A 26 -53.44 -6.31 28.50
CA SER A 26 -53.57 -7.29 29.58
C SER A 26 -54.64 -8.33 29.29
N ASP A 27 -54.40 -9.56 29.67
CA ASP A 27 -55.49 -10.34 30.24
C ASP A 27 -54.99 -11.33 31.30
N HIS A 28 -55.63 -11.19 32.45
CA HIS A 28 -55.57 -12.05 33.60
C HIS A 28 -56.43 -13.28 33.38
N SER A 29 -55.94 -14.48 33.59
CA SER A 29 -56.74 -15.54 34.21
C SER A 29 -55.85 -16.67 34.69
N SER A 30 -55.78 -16.82 36.02
CA SER A 30 -55.43 -18.10 36.64
C SER A 30 -56.64 -19.06 36.56
N PRO A 31 -56.42 -20.37 36.50
CA PRO A 31 -57.01 -21.18 37.55
C PRO A 31 -56.13 -22.35 38.07
N ARG A 32 -56.08 -22.36 39.39
CA ARG A 32 -56.28 -23.49 40.32
C ARG A 32 -55.84 -24.92 39.90
N GLN A 33 -54.93 -25.40 40.73
CA GLN A 33 -54.96 -26.71 41.41
C GLN A 33 -55.67 -27.88 40.72
N ARG A 34 -54.85 -28.83 40.25
CA ARG A 34 -55.04 -30.31 40.21
C ARG A 34 -53.69 -30.83 39.74
N SER A 35 -52.92 -31.57 40.41
CA SER A 35 -53.09 -32.80 41.18
C SER A 35 -51.69 -33.29 41.59
N ALA A 36 -51.45 -33.42 42.83
CA ALA A 36 -50.20 -33.88 43.45
C ALA A 36 -49.95 -35.41 43.24
N HIS A 37 -50.80 -36.11 42.51
CA HIS A 37 -50.68 -37.56 42.33
C HIS A 37 -49.82 -38.01 41.13
N TRP A 38 -49.52 -37.13 40.20
CA TRP A 38 -48.66 -37.46 39.03
C TRP A 38 -47.15 -37.35 39.32
N LEU A 39 -46.76 -36.64 40.36
CA LEU A 39 -45.35 -36.46 40.73
C LEU A 39 -44.76 -37.68 41.42
N VAL A 40 -45.56 -38.48 42.13
CA VAL A 40 -45.03 -39.64 42.84
C VAL A 40 -44.82 -40.84 41.91
N LEU A 41 -45.64 -41.01 40.90
CA LEU A 41 -45.47 -42.07 39.90
C LEU A 41 -44.32 -41.81 38.93
N SER A 42 -44.01 -40.54 38.61
CA SER A 42 -42.90 -40.19 37.77
C SER A 42 -41.52 -40.36 38.43
N CYS A 43 -41.42 -40.14 39.74
CA CYS A 43 -40.19 -40.40 40.48
C CYS A 43 -39.85 -41.89 40.61
N GLN A 44 -40.84 -42.76 40.74
CA GLN A 44 -40.59 -44.22 40.81
C GLN A 44 -40.19 -44.80 39.46
N ALA A 45 -40.73 -44.29 38.34
CA ALA A 45 -40.29 -44.68 37.00
C ALA A 45 -38.88 -44.24 36.68
N LEU A 46 -38.47 -43.02 37.14
CA LEU A 46 -37.13 -42.49 36.91
C LEU A 46 -36.07 -43.27 37.73
N ALA A 47 -36.40 -43.68 38.96
CA ALA A 47 -35.48 -44.48 39.79
C ALA A 47 -35.25 -45.88 39.18
N LEU A 48 -36.28 -46.52 38.61
CA LEU A 48 -36.14 -47.84 37.95
C LEU A 48 -35.26 -47.76 36.68
N VAL A 49 -35.39 -46.69 35.90
CA VAL A 49 -34.57 -46.48 34.72
C VAL A 49 -33.09 -46.21 35.08
N CYS A 50 -32.81 -45.50 36.17
CA CYS A 50 -31.44 -45.28 36.64
C CYS A 50 -30.74 -46.56 37.09
N VAL A 51 -31.46 -47.49 37.72
CA VAL A 51 -30.89 -48.79 38.15
C VAL A 51 -30.60 -49.73 36.98
N LEU A 52 -31.37 -49.63 35.89
CA LEU A 52 -31.16 -50.42 34.67
C LEU A 52 -29.97 -49.89 33.85
N PHE A 53 -29.62 -48.62 33.95
CA PHE A 53 -28.45 -48.03 33.29
C PHE A 53 -27.15 -48.17 34.08
N ALA A 54 -27.19 -48.45 35.41
CA ALA A 54 -26.01 -48.58 36.23
C ALA A 54 -25.23 -49.90 36.03
N ASN A 55 -25.78 -50.88 35.32
CA ASN A 55 -25.15 -52.17 35.04
C ASN A 55 -24.65 -52.36 33.63
N ARG A 56 -24.33 -51.26 32.90
CA ARG A 56 -23.64 -51.42 31.65
C ARG A 56 -22.16 -51.59 31.90
N PRO A 57 -21.52 -52.67 31.41
CA PRO A 57 -20.09 -52.77 31.46
C PRO A 57 -19.52 -51.60 30.61
N VAL A 58 -18.74 -50.75 31.25
CA VAL A 58 -17.94 -49.74 30.54
C VAL A 58 -16.88 -50.50 29.78
N TYR A 59 -17.16 -50.79 28.52
CA TYR A 59 -16.11 -51.15 27.60
C TYR A 59 -15.21 -49.91 27.48
N GLY A 60 -14.05 -49.96 28.10
CA GLY A 60 -13.04 -48.99 27.88
C GLY A 60 -12.75 -48.95 26.35
N GLN A 61 -13.21 -47.93 25.69
CA GLN A 61 -12.64 -47.56 24.41
C GLN A 61 -11.19 -47.13 24.72
N ASP A 62 -10.23 -48.01 24.42
CA ASP A 62 -8.88 -47.59 24.17
C ASP A 62 -8.96 -46.59 22.99
N SER A 63 -9.22 -45.32 23.31
CA SER A 63 -8.92 -44.23 22.44
C SER A 63 -7.40 -44.16 22.35
N SER A 64 -6.82 -44.96 21.45
CA SER A 64 -5.54 -44.61 20.88
C SER A 64 -5.78 -43.23 20.25
N ALA A 65 -5.46 -42.21 21.03
CA ALA A 65 -5.36 -40.85 20.52
C ALA A 65 -4.34 -40.92 19.38
N ALA A 66 -4.86 -41.09 18.16
CA ALA A 66 -4.09 -40.82 16.98
C ALA A 66 -3.62 -39.39 17.17
N THR A 67 -2.38 -39.23 17.58
CA THR A 67 -1.72 -37.95 17.58
C THR A 67 -1.71 -37.48 16.14
N THR A 68 -2.75 -36.73 15.77
CA THR A 68 -2.78 -36.05 14.48
C THR A 68 -1.67 -35.00 14.59
N MET A 69 -0.49 -35.34 14.13
CA MET A 69 0.56 -34.35 13.90
C MET A 69 0.04 -33.44 12.78
N SER A 70 -0.54 -32.34 13.16
CA SER A 70 -0.78 -31.21 12.26
C SER A 70 0.59 -30.67 11.89
N VAL A 71 1.12 -31.12 10.76
CA VAL A 71 2.30 -30.49 10.15
C VAL A 71 1.75 -29.25 9.46
N ASP A 72 1.97 -28.10 10.06
CA ASP A 72 1.70 -26.82 9.42
C ASP A 72 2.73 -26.63 8.28
N VAL A 73 2.32 -27.00 7.08
CA VAL A 73 3.17 -26.90 5.88
C VAL A 73 3.02 -25.50 5.33
N LYS A 74 3.97 -24.63 5.66
CA LYS A 74 4.02 -23.27 5.13
C LYS A 74 4.30 -23.32 3.63
N VAL A 75 3.31 -22.95 2.82
CA VAL A 75 3.45 -22.83 1.36
C VAL A 75 3.87 -21.39 1.04
N VAL A 76 4.96 -21.24 0.31
CA VAL A 76 5.38 -19.95 -0.26
C VAL A 76 4.74 -19.79 -1.62
N THR A 77 3.94 -18.74 -1.79
CA THR A 77 3.26 -18.42 -3.05
C THR A 77 4.00 -17.28 -3.75
N LEU A 78 4.28 -17.46 -5.04
CA LEU A 78 4.96 -16.49 -5.88
C LEU A 78 4.01 -16.03 -6.98
N PRO A 79 3.59 -14.77 -6.98
CA PRO A 79 2.94 -14.17 -8.14
C PRO A 79 3.99 -13.95 -9.24
N VAL A 80 3.70 -14.39 -10.46
CA VAL A 80 4.68 -14.40 -11.55
C VAL A 80 4.07 -13.84 -12.82
N THR A 81 4.76 -12.88 -13.42
CA THR A 81 4.45 -12.37 -14.75
C THR A 81 5.60 -12.72 -15.69
N VAL A 82 5.27 -13.23 -16.86
CA VAL A 82 6.27 -13.54 -17.90
C VAL A 82 5.98 -12.70 -19.13
N ARG A 83 7.02 -12.07 -19.68
CA ARG A 83 6.95 -11.27 -20.90
C ARG A 83 7.96 -11.77 -21.92
N ASP A 84 7.57 -11.67 -23.20
CA ASP A 84 8.47 -11.93 -24.31
C ASP A 84 9.39 -10.73 -24.59
N LYS A 85 10.26 -10.87 -25.59
CA LYS A 85 11.17 -9.79 -26.04
C LYS A 85 10.46 -8.55 -26.58
N HIS A 86 9.17 -8.63 -26.89
CA HIS A 86 8.34 -7.51 -27.35
C HIS A 86 7.55 -6.89 -26.19
N GLY A 87 7.72 -7.40 -24.97
CA GLY A 87 7.00 -6.93 -23.77
C GLY A 87 5.57 -7.49 -23.64
N GLN A 88 5.17 -8.43 -24.52
CA GLN A 88 3.84 -9.05 -24.46
C GLN A 88 3.80 -10.10 -23.34
N ILE A 89 2.67 -10.19 -22.64
CA ILE A 89 2.49 -11.20 -21.59
C ILE A 89 2.31 -12.58 -22.20
N VAL A 90 3.12 -13.53 -21.74
CA VAL A 90 3.07 -14.94 -22.14
C VAL A 90 2.13 -15.68 -21.19
N ARG A 91 1.12 -16.38 -21.73
CA ARG A 91 0.01 -16.97 -20.96
C ARG A 91 -0.11 -18.48 -21.07
N ASP A 92 0.73 -19.13 -21.86
CA ASP A 92 0.65 -20.54 -22.25
C ASP A 92 1.76 -21.42 -21.63
N LEU A 93 2.43 -20.89 -20.59
CA LEU A 93 3.46 -21.64 -19.86
C LEU A 93 2.84 -22.63 -18.88
N THR A 94 3.58 -23.71 -18.64
CA THR A 94 3.28 -24.75 -17.66
C THR A 94 4.28 -24.68 -16.50
N LYS A 95 4.01 -25.38 -15.40
CA LYS A 95 4.97 -25.45 -14.27
C LYS A 95 6.35 -25.98 -14.67
N ASP A 96 6.39 -26.84 -15.69
CA ASP A 96 7.63 -27.49 -16.14
C ASP A 96 8.53 -26.55 -16.95
N ASP A 97 8.01 -25.41 -17.39
CA ASP A 97 8.78 -24.35 -18.05
C ASP A 97 9.60 -23.50 -17.07
N PHE A 98 9.33 -23.60 -15.78
CA PHE A 98 10.00 -22.79 -14.75
C PHE A 98 11.12 -23.56 -14.05
N VAL A 99 12.13 -22.79 -13.61
CA VAL A 99 13.21 -23.24 -12.73
C VAL A 99 13.21 -22.31 -11.51
N LEU A 100 12.96 -22.89 -10.33
CA LEU A 100 12.86 -22.18 -9.06
C LEU A 100 14.01 -22.56 -8.15
N GLU A 101 14.65 -21.56 -7.56
CA GLU A 101 15.67 -21.72 -6.54
C GLU A 101 15.36 -20.81 -5.35
N GLU A 102 15.61 -21.31 -4.14
CA GLU A 102 15.59 -20.56 -2.90
C GLU A 102 17.00 -20.60 -2.28
N ASP A 103 17.59 -19.45 -2.02
CA ASP A 103 18.96 -19.31 -1.49
C ASP A 103 20.01 -20.10 -2.32
N GLY A 104 19.77 -20.22 -3.64
CA GLY A 104 20.61 -20.99 -4.54
C GLY A 104 20.36 -22.51 -4.54
N HIS A 105 19.36 -22.98 -3.81
CA HIS A 105 18.97 -24.39 -3.78
C HIS A 105 17.71 -24.62 -4.65
N PRO A 106 17.73 -25.59 -5.60
CA PRO A 106 16.58 -25.90 -6.42
C PRO A 106 15.37 -26.31 -5.59
N GLN A 107 14.20 -25.78 -5.94
CA GLN A 107 12.93 -26.07 -5.28
C GLN A 107 11.93 -26.68 -6.25
N THR A 108 11.07 -27.56 -5.73
CA THR A 108 10.01 -28.20 -6.54
C THR A 108 8.73 -27.39 -6.48
N ILE A 109 8.25 -26.90 -7.63
CA ILE A 109 6.95 -26.24 -7.75
C ILE A 109 5.85 -27.27 -7.56
N ARG A 110 5.07 -27.17 -6.49
CA ARG A 110 3.98 -28.09 -6.13
C ARG A 110 2.63 -27.59 -6.62
N TYR A 111 2.43 -26.27 -6.60
CA TYR A 111 1.19 -25.61 -7.01
C TYR A 111 1.48 -24.69 -8.18
N PHE A 112 0.61 -24.74 -9.16
CA PHE A 112 0.69 -23.91 -10.35
C PHE A 112 -0.73 -23.59 -10.81
N ALA A 113 -1.05 -22.32 -10.90
CA ALA A 113 -2.34 -21.86 -11.38
C ALA A 113 -2.17 -20.53 -12.13
N GLN A 114 -3.08 -20.29 -13.06
CA GLN A 114 -3.30 -18.96 -13.63
C GLN A 114 -4.54 -18.37 -12.93
N GLU A 115 -4.31 -17.44 -12.02
CA GLU A 115 -5.33 -17.04 -11.04
C GLU A 115 -6.16 -15.86 -11.52
N SER A 116 -7.20 -16.11 -12.31
CA SER A 116 -8.20 -15.08 -12.64
C SER A 116 -9.34 -14.97 -11.63
N ASN A 117 -9.57 -15.99 -10.78
CA ASN A 117 -10.78 -16.11 -9.97
C ASN A 117 -10.64 -15.83 -8.47
N LEU A 118 -9.43 -15.63 -7.97
CA LEU A 118 -9.22 -15.24 -6.56
C LEU A 118 -9.67 -13.81 -6.29
N PRO A 119 -10.19 -13.53 -5.08
CA PRO A 119 -10.45 -12.16 -4.65
C PRO A 119 -9.23 -11.26 -4.86
N LEU A 120 -9.45 -10.05 -5.35
CA LEU A 120 -8.41 -9.05 -5.54
C LEU A 120 -8.61 -7.91 -4.56
N THR A 121 -7.58 -7.61 -3.78
CA THR A 121 -7.50 -6.40 -2.95
C THR A 121 -6.53 -5.42 -3.59
N LEU A 122 -7.04 -4.24 -3.95
CA LEU A 122 -6.26 -3.15 -4.53
C LEU A 122 -6.10 -2.01 -3.54
N GLY A 123 -4.88 -1.49 -3.37
CA GLY A 123 -4.63 -0.24 -2.67
C GLY A 123 -4.09 0.79 -3.65
N LEU A 124 -4.69 1.97 -3.69
CA LEU A 124 -4.14 3.11 -4.39
C LEU A 124 -3.51 4.07 -3.38
N LEU A 125 -2.24 4.39 -3.61
CA LEU A 125 -1.45 5.34 -2.83
C LEU A 125 -1.12 6.52 -3.74
N VAL A 126 -1.76 7.66 -3.50
CA VAL A 126 -1.67 8.85 -4.35
C VAL A 126 -0.84 9.91 -3.65
N ASP A 127 0.24 10.32 -4.29
CA ASP A 127 1.08 11.42 -3.85
C ASP A 127 0.37 12.75 -4.16
N THR A 128 -0.04 13.46 -3.12
CA THR A 128 -0.68 14.77 -3.26
C THR A 128 0.28 15.92 -2.96
N SER A 129 1.58 15.64 -2.86
CA SER A 129 2.60 16.68 -2.64
C SER A 129 2.61 17.72 -3.76
N LEU A 130 3.27 18.84 -3.51
CA LEU A 130 3.27 19.95 -4.46
C LEU A 130 3.86 19.62 -5.83
N SER A 131 4.79 18.68 -5.90
CA SER A 131 5.37 18.23 -7.16
C SER A 131 4.32 17.58 -8.07
N GLN A 132 3.28 16.94 -7.48
CA GLN A 132 2.23 16.24 -8.23
C GLN A 132 1.02 17.13 -8.58
N ARG A 133 1.00 18.37 -8.14
CA ARG A 133 -0.15 19.27 -8.27
C ARG A 133 -0.70 19.39 -9.71
N ASN A 134 0.18 19.39 -10.71
CA ASN A 134 -0.21 19.59 -12.11
C ASN A 134 -0.81 18.34 -12.77
N VAL A 135 -0.57 17.17 -12.20
CA VAL A 135 -0.99 15.87 -12.75
C VAL A 135 -2.12 15.22 -11.95
N LEU A 136 -2.44 15.74 -10.76
CA LEU A 136 -3.39 15.15 -9.82
C LEU A 136 -4.81 14.94 -10.42
N ASP A 137 -5.30 15.88 -11.23
CA ASP A 137 -6.61 15.71 -11.87
C ASP A 137 -6.62 14.58 -12.91
N GLN A 138 -5.51 14.42 -13.64
CA GLN A 138 -5.34 13.32 -14.58
C GLN A 138 -5.20 11.99 -13.84
N GLU A 139 -4.41 11.95 -12.77
CA GLU A 139 -4.26 10.77 -11.91
C GLU A 139 -5.60 10.31 -11.34
N ARG A 140 -6.40 11.24 -10.81
CA ARG A 140 -7.72 10.97 -10.28
C ARG A 140 -8.64 10.32 -11.31
N THR A 141 -8.80 10.95 -12.47
CA THR A 141 -9.69 10.46 -13.53
C THR A 141 -9.29 9.09 -14.04
N ALA A 142 -8.00 8.88 -14.28
CA ALA A 142 -7.48 7.60 -14.72
C ALA A 142 -7.63 6.51 -13.65
N SER A 143 -7.42 6.85 -12.37
CA SER A 143 -7.57 5.92 -11.24
C SER A 143 -9.03 5.49 -11.03
N GLU A 144 -9.98 6.41 -11.15
CA GLU A 144 -11.42 6.09 -11.12
C GLU A 144 -11.78 5.09 -12.22
N SER A 145 -11.39 5.38 -13.46
CA SER A 145 -11.62 4.50 -14.60
C SER A 145 -11.00 3.12 -14.43
N PHE A 146 -9.78 3.06 -13.88
CA PHE A 146 -9.09 1.82 -13.60
C PHE A 146 -9.82 0.97 -12.55
N LEU A 147 -10.23 1.56 -11.42
CA LEU A 147 -10.96 0.84 -10.39
C LEU A 147 -12.31 0.32 -10.89
N ASP A 148 -13.01 1.11 -11.71
CA ASP A 148 -14.26 0.67 -12.34
C ASP A 148 -14.07 -0.55 -13.23
N GLN A 149 -12.93 -0.67 -13.89
CA GLN A 149 -12.59 -1.82 -14.70
C GLN A 149 -12.13 -3.04 -13.86
N MET A 150 -11.43 -2.79 -12.76
CA MET A 150 -10.83 -3.85 -11.95
C MET A 150 -11.78 -4.48 -10.96
N LEU A 151 -12.64 -3.69 -10.32
CA LEU A 151 -13.62 -4.16 -9.34
C LEU A 151 -14.85 -4.76 -10.03
N THR A 152 -14.67 -5.92 -10.65
CA THR A 152 -15.71 -6.58 -11.44
C THR A 152 -16.53 -7.59 -10.66
N ALA A 153 -15.95 -8.18 -9.63
CA ALA A 153 -16.59 -9.16 -8.78
C ALA A 153 -16.94 -8.56 -7.40
N ALA A 154 -18.06 -8.98 -6.82
CA ALA A 154 -18.45 -8.53 -5.47
C ALA A 154 -17.41 -8.86 -4.38
N LYS A 155 -16.48 -9.76 -4.67
CA LYS A 155 -15.38 -10.17 -3.79
C LYS A 155 -14.14 -9.29 -3.90
N ASP A 156 -14.04 -8.45 -4.96
CA ASP A 156 -12.92 -7.54 -5.15
C ASP A 156 -13.14 -6.28 -4.32
N GLN A 157 -12.08 -5.79 -3.71
CA GLN A 157 -12.12 -4.61 -2.84
C GLN A 157 -10.97 -3.68 -3.15
N ALA A 158 -11.20 -2.38 -2.90
CA ALA A 158 -10.12 -1.40 -2.95
C ALA A 158 -10.18 -0.45 -1.77
N PHE A 159 -9.05 0.19 -1.50
CA PHE A 159 -8.92 1.31 -0.58
C PHE A 159 -8.11 2.43 -1.22
N LEU A 160 -8.23 3.64 -0.69
CA LEU A 160 -7.55 4.83 -1.18
C LEU A 160 -6.82 5.53 -0.04
N ILE A 161 -5.52 5.69 -0.20
CA ILE A 161 -4.66 6.50 0.67
C ILE A 161 -4.09 7.64 -0.19
N HIS A 162 -4.07 8.85 0.37
CA HIS A 162 -3.20 9.89 -0.12
C HIS A 162 -2.08 10.18 0.87
N PHE A 163 -0.98 10.68 0.36
CA PHE A 163 0.16 11.04 1.20
C PHE A 163 0.87 12.29 0.68
N ASP A 164 1.20 13.15 1.62
CA ASP A 164 2.07 14.31 1.46
C ASP A 164 2.88 14.48 2.76
N ARG A 165 2.54 15.46 3.60
CA ARG A 165 3.08 15.64 4.97
C ARG A 165 2.45 14.71 6.00
N GLU A 166 1.32 14.16 5.66
CA GLU A 166 0.54 13.19 6.44
C GLU A 166 0.16 12.03 5.53
N VAL A 167 -0.09 10.87 6.11
CA VAL A 167 -0.67 9.72 5.43
C VAL A 167 -2.11 9.60 5.89
N GLU A 168 -3.06 9.76 4.99
CA GLU A 168 -4.49 9.70 5.31
C GLU A 168 -5.21 8.62 4.49
N LEU A 169 -5.97 7.77 5.19
CA LEU A 169 -6.86 6.79 4.57
C LEU A 169 -8.16 7.49 4.19
N LEU A 170 -8.33 7.82 2.90
CA LEU A 170 -9.54 8.49 2.40
C LEU A 170 -10.72 7.53 2.30
N GLN A 171 -10.47 6.28 1.94
CA GLN A 171 -11.46 5.23 1.87
C GLN A 171 -10.87 3.91 2.31
N ASP A 172 -11.47 3.32 3.33
CA ASP A 172 -11.16 1.95 3.78
C ASP A 172 -11.69 0.91 2.78
N LEU A 173 -11.27 -0.33 2.93
CA LEU A 173 -11.62 -1.45 2.06
C LEU A 173 -13.12 -1.48 1.71
N THR A 174 -13.41 -1.43 0.44
CA THR A 174 -14.78 -1.45 -0.07
C THR A 174 -14.86 -2.01 -1.48
N SER A 175 -15.98 -2.65 -1.82
CA SER A 175 -16.36 -3.01 -3.19
C SER A 175 -17.28 -1.97 -3.83
N SER A 176 -17.69 -0.92 -3.10
CA SER A 176 -18.58 0.13 -3.61
C SER A 176 -17.81 1.16 -4.41
N ARG A 177 -18.12 1.25 -5.70
CA ARG A 177 -17.56 2.25 -6.62
C ARG A 177 -17.94 3.67 -6.21
N GLU A 178 -19.17 3.88 -5.72
CA GLU A 178 -19.67 5.19 -5.29
C GLU A 178 -18.87 5.73 -4.11
N LYS A 179 -18.47 4.88 -3.16
CA LYS A 179 -17.62 5.26 -2.04
C LYS A 179 -16.22 5.65 -2.51
N LEU A 180 -15.66 4.89 -3.43
CA LEU A 180 -14.34 5.17 -4.00
C LEU A 180 -14.37 6.50 -4.79
N GLN A 181 -15.38 6.72 -5.64
CA GLN A 181 -15.54 7.98 -6.38
C GLN A 181 -15.68 9.18 -5.43
N SER A 182 -16.44 9.02 -4.34
CA SER A 182 -16.56 10.06 -3.32
C SER A 182 -15.22 10.36 -2.64
N ALA A 183 -14.39 9.35 -2.43
CA ALA A 183 -13.06 9.51 -1.85
C ALA A 183 -12.08 10.17 -2.83
N PHE A 184 -12.12 9.84 -4.11
CA PHE A 184 -11.32 10.50 -5.14
C PHE A 184 -11.61 12.01 -5.22
N ALA A 185 -12.85 12.42 -5.02
CA ALA A 185 -13.22 13.84 -4.97
C ALA A 185 -12.55 14.61 -3.81
N LEU A 186 -12.02 13.89 -2.80
CA LEU A 186 -11.28 14.48 -1.68
C LEU A 186 -9.78 14.67 -1.98
N LEU A 187 -9.25 14.07 -3.05
CA LEU A 187 -7.86 14.26 -3.46
C LEU A 187 -7.63 15.70 -3.88
N GLN A 188 -6.89 16.44 -3.08
CA GLN A 188 -6.53 17.84 -3.33
C GLN A 188 -5.07 18.07 -2.98
N ALA A 189 -4.38 18.80 -3.85
CA ALA A 189 -3.04 19.27 -3.51
C ALA A 189 -3.10 20.29 -2.36
N PRO A 190 -2.10 20.34 -1.48
CA PRO A 190 -2.04 21.30 -0.38
C PRO A 190 -2.18 22.72 -0.88
N ARG A 191 -3.07 23.50 -0.25
CA ARG A 191 -3.17 24.94 -0.49
C ARG A 191 -2.24 25.65 0.48
N TYR A 192 -1.32 26.44 -0.04
CA TYR A 192 -0.60 27.39 0.79
C TYR A 192 -1.47 28.63 0.93
N ASP A 193 -2.02 28.85 2.10
CA ASP A 193 -2.57 30.16 2.46
C ASP A 193 -1.40 31.15 2.55
N ARG A 194 -1.21 31.92 1.48
CA ARG A 194 -0.25 33.03 1.44
C ARG A 194 -0.66 34.20 2.36
N ASP A 195 -1.84 34.10 3.00
CA ASP A 195 -2.43 35.18 3.78
C ASP A 195 -1.96 35.28 5.24
N SER A 196 -1.02 34.45 5.70
CA SER A 196 -0.47 34.64 7.04
C SER A 196 0.79 35.53 7.10
N GLY A 197 0.98 36.35 6.07
CA GLY A 197 2.15 37.23 5.96
C GLY A 197 1.82 38.65 5.54
N GLY A 198 0.83 39.32 6.18
CA GLY A 198 0.55 40.65 5.78
C GLY A 198 -0.32 41.43 6.74
N SER A 199 0.19 41.88 7.85
CA SER A 199 -0.18 43.21 8.38
C SER A 199 0.94 43.66 9.29
N GLY A 200 1.66 44.66 8.81
CA GLY A 200 2.70 45.34 9.53
C GLY A 200 2.20 45.92 10.86
N GLY A 201 2.96 45.62 11.89
CA GLY A 201 2.96 46.25 13.16
C GLY A 201 4.39 46.32 13.62
N SER A 202 5.08 47.39 13.26
CA SER A 202 6.39 47.73 13.78
C SER A 202 6.27 47.98 15.29
N SER A 203 6.82 47.10 16.09
CA SER A 203 7.20 47.41 17.48
C SER A 203 8.68 47.06 17.64
N PRO A 204 9.50 48.03 18.01
CA PRO A 204 10.89 47.82 18.30
C PRO A 204 11.03 47.51 19.79
N ASP A 205 11.11 46.25 20.13
CA ASP A 205 11.77 45.75 21.34
C ASP A 205 11.52 44.24 21.48
N SER A 206 12.51 43.42 21.27
CA SER A 206 12.68 42.14 21.98
C SER A 206 13.87 41.36 21.40
N GLN A 207 14.83 41.19 22.20
CA GLN A 207 15.95 40.24 22.32
C GLN A 207 16.08 39.07 21.28
N PRO A 208 17.33 38.72 20.90
CA PRO A 208 17.63 37.61 20.03
C PRO A 208 17.61 36.30 20.84
N GLY A 209 16.57 35.54 20.71
CA GLY A 209 16.40 34.23 21.32
C GLY A 209 15.78 33.25 20.34
N GLY A 210 16.56 32.26 19.88
CA GLY A 210 16.09 31.03 19.33
C GLY A 210 15.40 31.11 17.97
N SER A 211 16.16 31.08 16.88
CA SER A 211 15.63 30.79 15.54
C SER A 211 15.08 29.38 15.49
N HIS A 212 13.80 29.20 15.82
CA HIS A 212 13.06 28.07 15.31
C HIS A 212 12.94 28.27 13.79
N GLN A 213 13.86 27.72 13.03
CA GLN A 213 13.70 27.57 11.59
C GLN A 213 12.42 26.74 11.39
N LYS A 214 11.31 27.44 11.08
CA LYS A 214 10.16 26.82 10.43
C LYS A 214 10.68 26.33 9.08
N HIS A 215 11.12 25.08 9.02
CA HIS A 215 11.33 24.37 7.76
C HIS A 215 9.98 24.29 7.06
N GLY A 216 9.66 25.30 6.25
CA GLY A 216 8.58 25.28 5.28
C GLY A 216 8.89 24.39 4.09
N GLY A 217 9.54 23.25 4.30
CA GLY A 217 9.77 22.24 3.30
C GLY A 217 8.55 21.34 3.20
N GLY A 218 7.99 21.17 1.98
CA GLY A 218 6.98 20.16 1.71
C GLY A 218 7.51 18.78 2.10
N GLY A 219 6.75 18.01 2.87
CA GLY A 219 7.05 16.62 3.20
C GLY A 219 6.37 15.70 2.17
N THR A 220 6.92 14.50 1.98
CA THR A 220 6.29 13.42 1.22
C THR A 220 6.62 12.13 1.96
N LEU A 221 5.62 11.48 2.54
CA LEU A 221 5.77 10.33 3.41
C LEU A 221 5.52 9.02 2.65
N LEU A 222 6.29 8.81 1.57
CA LEU A 222 6.13 7.66 0.69
C LEU A 222 6.34 6.32 1.43
N TYR A 223 7.42 6.21 2.21
CA TYR A 223 7.73 4.94 2.88
C TYR A 223 6.74 4.63 3.99
N ASP A 224 6.29 5.66 4.73
CA ASP A 224 5.24 5.51 5.74
C ASP A 224 3.92 5.05 5.10
N ALA A 225 3.56 5.59 3.93
CA ALA A 225 2.35 5.21 3.21
C ALA A 225 2.39 3.74 2.75
N VAL A 226 3.51 3.30 2.17
CA VAL A 226 3.69 1.90 1.75
C VAL A 226 3.68 0.95 2.95
N PHE A 227 4.37 1.31 4.04
CA PHE A 227 4.41 0.53 5.26
C PHE A 227 3.01 0.36 5.86
N LEU A 228 2.27 1.46 6.07
CA LEU A 228 0.93 1.45 6.65
C LEU A 228 -0.08 0.68 5.79
N ALA A 229 -0.05 0.90 4.47
CA ALA A 229 -0.90 0.16 3.54
C ALA A 229 -0.64 -1.35 3.61
N SER A 230 0.62 -1.75 3.72
CA SER A 230 1.03 -3.15 3.74
C SER A 230 0.73 -3.82 5.08
N ASP A 231 1.17 -3.25 6.20
CA ASP A 231 1.07 -3.88 7.52
C ASP A 231 -0.33 -3.77 8.13
N GLU A 232 -1.00 -2.62 7.97
CA GLU A 232 -2.30 -2.39 8.60
C GLU A 232 -3.50 -2.84 7.74
N LEU A 233 -3.40 -2.79 6.41
CA LEU A 233 -4.51 -3.12 5.53
C LEU A 233 -4.28 -4.43 4.76
N MET A 234 -3.22 -4.55 3.98
CA MET A 234 -3.00 -5.68 3.08
C MET A 234 -2.70 -6.99 3.80
N LYS A 235 -1.94 -6.97 4.89
CA LYS A 235 -1.57 -8.16 5.67
C LYS A 235 -2.78 -8.93 6.21
N LYS A 236 -3.88 -8.24 6.44
CA LYS A 236 -5.14 -8.81 6.95
C LYS A 236 -6.02 -9.44 5.85
N GLN A 237 -5.65 -9.24 4.58
CA GLN A 237 -6.44 -9.70 3.44
C GLN A 237 -5.96 -11.05 2.91
N GLN A 238 -6.89 -11.78 2.30
CA GLN A 238 -6.63 -13.05 1.63
C GLN A 238 -6.77 -12.89 0.10
N GLY A 239 -6.16 -13.78 -0.66
CA GLY A 239 -6.20 -13.75 -2.11
C GLY A 239 -5.09 -12.88 -2.72
N ARG A 240 -5.36 -12.31 -3.88
CA ARG A 240 -4.40 -11.47 -4.61
C ARG A 240 -4.37 -10.06 -4.03
N LYS A 241 -3.18 -9.52 -3.85
CA LYS A 241 -2.98 -8.23 -3.22
C LYS A 241 -2.03 -7.39 -4.05
N ALA A 242 -2.45 -6.18 -4.39
CA ALA A 242 -1.62 -5.24 -5.14
C ALA A 242 -1.76 -3.81 -4.61
N LEU A 243 -0.63 -3.11 -4.50
CA LEU A 243 -0.57 -1.68 -4.30
C LEU A 243 -0.19 -1.00 -5.62
N ILE A 244 -0.77 0.15 -5.88
CA ILE A 244 -0.40 1.01 -6.99
C ILE A 244 -0.03 2.37 -6.41
N ILE A 245 1.21 2.76 -6.61
CA ILE A 245 1.77 4.04 -6.13
C ILE A 245 1.85 4.99 -7.30
N LEU A 246 1.27 6.18 -7.15
CA LEU A 246 1.37 7.29 -8.10
C LEU A 246 2.20 8.38 -7.42
N SER A 247 3.44 8.60 -7.88
CA SER A 247 4.38 9.54 -7.24
C SER A 247 5.59 9.83 -8.14
N ASP A 248 6.34 10.88 -7.82
CA ASP A 248 7.68 11.12 -8.35
C ASP A 248 8.77 10.27 -7.64
N GLY A 249 8.39 9.55 -6.60
CA GLY A 249 9.26 8.65 -5.83
C GLY A 249 10.16 9.33 -4.82
N VAL A 250 10.03 10.63 -4.61
CA VAL A 250 10.87 11.35 -3.65
C VAL A 250 10.25 11.28 -2.26
N ASP A 251 10.93 10.62 -1.34
CA ASP A 251 10.56 10.63 0.08
C ASP A 251 11.23 11.79 0.82
N ARG A 252 10.46 12.48 1.66
CA ARG A 252 10.95 13.58 2.49
C ARG A 252 10.22 13.62 3.83
N GLY A 253 10.66 12.79 4.75
CA GLY A 253 10.20 12.87 6.13
C GLY A 253 9.51 11.65 6.68
N SER A 254 9.46 10.53 5.96
CA SER A 254 8.99 9.25 6.50
C SER A 254 9.79 8.86 7.74
N LYS A 255 9.12 8.27 8.69
CA LYS A 255 9.70 7.66 9.89
C LYS A 255 10.25 6.28 9.58
N GLU A 256 9.57 5.58 8.69
CA GLU A 256 9.99 4.28 8.20
C GLU A 256 11.09 4.44 7.13
N SER A 257 11.94 3.42 7.04
CA SER A 257 12.93 3.33 5.99
C SER A 257 12.35 2.67 4.73
N LEU A 258 12.96 2.92 3.56
CA LEU A 258 12.65 2.20 2.33
C LEU A 258 12.69 0.68 2.54
N GLN A 259 13.66 0.18 3.31
CA GLN A 259 13.79 -1.24 3.59
C GLN A 259 12.60 -1.77 4.40
N ASN A 260 12.16 -1.05 5.43
CA ASN A 260 11.00 -1.45 6.24
C ASN A 260 9.70 -1.44 5.42
N ALA A 261 9.53 -0.46 4.54
CA ALA A 261 8.37 -0.38 3.65
C ALA A 261 8.30 -1.57 2.68
N VAL A 262 9.42 -1.92 2.05
CA VAL A 262 9.52 -3.09 1.17
C VAL A 262 9.30 -4.40 1.94
N GLU A 263 9.91 -4.54 3.12
CA GLU A 263 9.72 -5.71 3.98
C GLU A 263 8.26 -5.89 4.39
N ALA A 264 7.57 -4.81 4.75
CA ALA A 264 6.15 -4.85 5.09
C ALA A 264 5.31 -5.36 3.91
N ALA A 265 5.58 -4.89 2.68
CA ALA A 265 4.89 -5.34 1.49
C ALA A 265 5.16 -6.84 1.19
N GLN A 266 6.41 -7.28 1.34
CA GLN A 266 6.78 -8.69 1.16
C GLN A 266 6.14 -9.61 2.21
N ARG A 267 6.10 -9.18 3.49
CA ARG A 267 5.41 -9.92 4.57
C ARG A 267 3.89 -9.98 4.39
N ALA A 268 3.34 -8.97 3.72
CA ALA A 268 1.93 -8.92 3.37
C ALA A 268 1.61 -9.67 2.07
N ASP A 269 2.57 -10.33 1.41
CA ASP A 269 2.41 -10.95 0.09
C ASP A 269 1.79 -10.00 -0.95
N THR A 270 2.22 -8.75 -0.95
CA THR A 270 1.64 -7.69 -1.76
C THR A 270 2.58 -7.28 -2.87
N VAL A 271 2.09 -7.32 -4.11
CA VAL A 271 2.81 -6.82 -5.29
C VAL A 271 2.65 -5.31 -5.36
N VAL A 272 3.73 -4.57 -5.59
CA VAL A 272 3.68 -3.11 -5.67
C VAL A 272 4.02 -2.64 -7.08
N TYR A 273 3.06 -2.01 -7.73
CA TYR A 273 3.23 -1.31 -9.00
C TYR A 273 3.49 0.16 -8.74
N CYS A 274 4.45 0.73 -9.45
CA CYS A 274 4.79 2.14 -9.33
C CYS A 274 4.54 2.84 -10.67
N VAL A 275 3.83 3.96 -10.62
CA VAL A 275 3.57 4.85 -11.76
C VAL A 275 4.31 6.14 -11.48
N LEU A 276 5.39 6.36 -12.23
CA LEU A 276 6.25 7.53 -12.09
C LEU A 276 5.68 8.67 -12.95
N PHE A 277 5.35 9.77 -12.29
CA PHE A 277 5.09 11.05 -12.91
C PHE A 277 6.35 11.91 -12.83
N ALA A 278 7.16 11.89 -13.88
CA ALA A 278 8.37 12.72 -13.91
C ALA A 278 7.99 14.19 -14.12
N ASP A 279 8.56 15.07 -13.31
CA ASP A 279 8.43 16.52 -13.48
C ASP A 279 9.14 16.94 -14.77
N ASN A 280 8.38 17.22 -15.83
CA ASN A 280 8.91 17.65 -17.14
C ASN A 280 9.57 19.05 -17.10
N HIS A 281 9.74 19.66 -15.95
CA HIS A 281 10.33 20.98 -15.81
C HIS A 281 11.87 21.03 -15.92
N GLN A 282 12.56 19.90 -16.10
CA GLN A 282 14.02 19.89 -16.18
C GLN A 282 14.61 19.99 -17.60
N GLU A 283 13.81 19.85 -18.68
CA GLU A 283 14.37 19.90 -20.03
C GLU A 283 14.29 21.27 -20.75
N GLU A 284 13.57 22.26 -20.22
CA GLU A 284 13.51 23.59 -20.85
C GLU A 284 14.44 24.66 -20.25
N GLY A 285 15.26 24.32 -19.25
CA GLY A 285 16.16 25.24 -18.54
C GLY A 285 17.57 25.36 -19.11
N GLY A 286 17.89 24.74 -20.23
CA GLY A 286 19.23 24.73 -20.84
C GLY A 286 19.34 25.48 -22.14
N GLY A 287 19.20 26.82 -22.15
CA GLY A 287 19.45 27.49 -23.43
C GLY A 287 19.07 28.96 -23.59
N PHE A 288 19.12 29.74 -22.53
CA PHE A 288 19.21 31.18 -22.76
C PHE A 288 20.65 31.64 -22.72
N GLY A 289 21.26 31.56 -23.90
CA GLY A 289 22.54 32.16 -24.23
C GLY A 289 22.55 33.64 -23.84
N ARG A 290 23.54 34.00 -23.13
CA ARG A 290 24.00 35.38 -23.02
C ARG A 290 24.26 35.89 -24.45
N SER A 291 23.34 36.62 -24.98
CA SER A 291 23.55 37.42 -26.20
C SER A 291 23.35 38.89 -25.85
N GLY A 292 24.39 39.64 -26.09
CA GLY A 292 24.27 41.04 -26.46
C GLY A 292 24.44 42.05 -25.35
N GLY A 293 25.68 42.34 -25.00
CA GLY A 293 26.07 43.65 -24.52
C GLY A 293 25.87 44.69 -25.59
N GLY A 294 24.79 45.47 -25.47
CA GLY A 294 24.65 46.74 -26.20
C GLY A 294 25.30 47.86 -25.42
N GLY A 295 26.47 48.28 -25.85
CA GLY A 295 27.16 49.45 -25.33
C GLY A 295 26.39 50.71 -25.66
N TRP A 296 26.22 51.59 -24.71
CA TRP A 296 25.83 52.99 -24.91
C TRP A 296 27.09 53.85 -24.74
N PRO A 297 27.43 54.69 -25.72
CA PRO A 297 28.53 55.64 -25.58
C PRO A 297 27.97 56.95 -25.01
N GLY A 298 28.65 57.48 -24.01
CA GLY A 298 28.53 58.91 -23.77
C GLY A 298 28.43 59.31 -22.30
N GLY A 299 29.38 60.12 -21.91
CA GLY A 299 29.27 61.03 -20.79
C GLY A 299 30.35 60.87 -19.70
N GLY A 300 31.54 61.42 -19.95
CA GLY A 300 32.57 61.58 -18.92
C GLY A 300 32.23 62.70 -17.93
N TRP A 301 32.60 62.46 -16.67
CA TRP A 301 32.86 63.52 -15.68
C TRP A 301 34.10 63.11 -14.91
N PRO A 302 35.09 64.02 -14.73
CA PRO A 302 36.27 63.77 -13.97
C PRO A 302 36.10 64.26 -12.53
N GLY A 303 36.51 63.49 -11.57
CA GLY A 303 36.72 64.04 -10.22
C GLY A 303 36.52 63.03 -9.06
N GLY A 304 37.58 62.78 -8.35
CA GLY A 304 37.51 62.34 -6.96
C GLY A 304 38.16 60.97 -6.68
N GLY A 305 39.44 60.97 -6.45
CA GLY A 305 40.18 59.85 -5.89
C GLY A 305 39.86 59.59 -4.43
N SER A 306 39.78 58.33 -4.07
CA SER A 306 40.03 57.84 -2.71
C SER A 306 40.66 56.47 -2.77
N PRO A 307 41.81 56.24 -2.15
CA PRO A 307 42.42 54.92 -2.08
C PRO A 307 41.97 54.22 -0.80
N GLY A 308 41.64 52.98 -0.89
CA GLY A 308 41.58 52.13 0.32
C GLY A 308 40.37 51.25 0.45
N GLY A 309 40.56 49.95 0.31
CA GLY A 309 39.58 48.99 0.72
C GLY A 309 39.82 47.62 0.08
N GLY A 310 40.76 46.85 0.62
CA GLY A 310 41.01 45.47 0.26
C GLY A 310 39.75 44.60 0.42
N GLY A 311 39.09 44.33 -0.70
CA GLY A 311 38.00 43.38 -0.73
C GLY A 311 38.49 41.94 -0.58
N ARG A 312 38.36 41.40 0.60
CA ARG A 312 38.51 39.97 0.85
C ARG A 312 37.56 39.21 -0.10
N ARG A 313 38.14 38.50 -1.04
CA ARG A 313 37.45 37.45 -1.80
C ARG A 313 36.96 36.42 -0.79
N GLY A 314 35.69 36.54 -0.37
CA GLY A 314 34.97 35.49 0.31
C GLY A 314 34.82 34.32 -0.65
N GLY A 315 35.72 33.33 -0.52
CA GLY A 315 35.52 32.02 -1.12
C GLY A 315 34.28 31.42 -0.49
N GLY A 316 33.15 31.55 -1.17
CA GLY A 316 31.95 30.79 -0.82
C GLY A 316 32.28 29.31 -0.91
N GLN A 317 32.46 28.67 0.22
CA GLN A 317 32.46 27.21 0.30
C GLN A 317 31.16 26.77 -0.33
N ARG A 318 31.23 26.23 -1.55
CA ARG A 318 30.15 25.44 -2.12
C ARG A 318 30.05 24.20 -1.23
N TYR A 319 29.10 24.23 -0.29
CA TYR A 319 28.69 23.00 0.37
C TYR A 319 28.28 22.02 -0.74
N PRO A 320 28.75 20.76 -0.69
CA PRO A 320 28.30 19.76 -1.62
C PRO A 320 26.77 19.77 -1.55
N GLN A 321 26.09 20.07 -2.67
CA GLN A 321 24.67 19.82 -2.76
C GLN A 321 24.51 18.32 -2.56
N GLU A 322 23.91 17.93 -1.45
CA GLU A 322 23.47 16.54 -1.24
C GLU A 322 22.69 16.16 -2.49
N ALA A 323 23.13 15.09 -3.14
CA ALA A 323 22.47 14.59 -4.34
C ALA A 323 21.01 14.30 -3.96
N ARG A 324 20.07 14.99 -4.64
CA ARG A 324 18.65 14.73 -4.43
C ARG A 324 18.39 13.23 -4.64
N PRO A 325 17.62 12.57 -3.76
CA PRO A 325 17.27 11.17 -3.94
C PRO A 325 16.68 10.97 -5.35
N ASP A 326 17.14 9.97 -6.05
CA ASP A 326 16.61 9.60 -7.36
C ASP A 326 15.31 8.82 -7.15
N GLY A 327 14.17 9.52 -7.22
CA GLY A 327 12.86 8.94 -6.99
C GLY A 327 12.56 7.75 -7.90
N LYS A 328 13.04 7.79 -9.15
CA LYS A 328 12.88 6.67 -10.09
C LYS A 328 13.54 5.40 -9.56
N LYS A 329 14.76 5.50 -9.02
CA LYS A 329 15.46 4.34 -8.43
C LYS A 329 14.77 3.80 -7.19
N ILE A 330 14.15 4.68 -6.40
CA ILE A 330 13.37 4.29 -5.23
C ILE A 330 12.15 3.47 -5.67
N LEU A 331 11.35 3.99 -6.60
CA LEU A 331 10.18 3.29 -7.14
C LEU A 331 10.55 2.00 -7.85
N GLU A 332 11.66 1.99 -8.60
CA GLU A 332 12.18 0.78 -9.25
C GLU A 332 12.54 -0.30 -8.22
N ARG A 333 13.17 0.08 -7.13
CA ARG A 333 13.51 -0.84 -6.06
C ARG A 333 12.26 -1.41 -5.38
N ILE A 334 11.29 -0.56 -5.01
CA ILE A 334 10.03 -0.99 -4.38
C ILE A 334 9.32 -2.00 -5.29
N SER A 335 9.10 -1.64 -6.56
CA SER A 335 8.37 -2.50 -7.50
C SER A 335 9.10 -3.82 -7.77
N LYS A 336 10.41 -3.78 -7.98
CA LYS A 336 11.21 -4.96 -8.28
C LYS A 336 11.25 -5.95 -7.12
N GLU A 337 11.57 -5.49 -5.91
CA GLU A 337 11.71 -6.36 -4.74
C GLU A 337 10.37 -6.99 -4.32
N THR A 338 9.23 -6.39 -4.70
CA THR A 338 7.87 -6.91 -4.42
C THR A 338 7.25 -7.69 -5.59
N GLY A 339 7.91 -7.75 -6.74
CA GLY A 339 7.44 -8.50 -7.91
C GLY A 339 6.51 -7.72 -8.84
N GLY A 340 6.34 -6.43 -8.62
CA GLY A 340 5.57 -5.55 -9.49
C GLY A 340 6.41 -4.90 -10.60
N GLY A 341 5.93 -3.78 -11.14
CA GLY A 341 6.57 -3.06 -12.22
C GLY A 341 6.60 -1.56 -12.02
N LEU A 342 7.66 -0.93 -12.55
CA LEU A 342 7.74 0.52 -12.69
C LEU A 342 7.28 0.91 -14.09
N TYR A 343 6.36 1.87 -14.15
CA TYR A 343 5.85 2.48 -15.37
C TYR A 343 6.09 3.98 -15.31
N GLU A 344 6.45 4.58 -16.43
CA GLU A 344 6.73 6.02 -16.53
C GLU A 344 5.72 6.69 -17.44
N VAL A 345 4.99 7.67 -16.92
CA VAL A 345 4.03 8.45 -17.70
C VAL A 345 4.79 9.36 -18.68
N SER A 346 4.43 9.28 -19.93
CA SER A 346 5.07 10.04 -21.01
C SER A 346 4.10 10.33 -22.15
N LYS A 347 4.52 11.12 -23.13
CA LYS A 347 3.73 11.35 -24.36
C LYS A 347 3.45 10.07 -25.15
N LYS A 348 4.29 9.03 -24.98
CA LYS A 348 4.16 7.73 -25.67
C LYS A 348 3.38 6.70 -24.87
N GLN A 349 3.27 6.87 -23.56
CA GLN A 349 2.58 5.96 -22.66
C GLN A 349 1.78 6.76 -21.63
N THR A 350 0.49 6.86 -21.88
CA THR A 350 -0.44 7.58 -20.99
C THR A 350 -0.72 6.77 -19.72
N VAL A 351 -1.22 7.43 -18.69
CA VAL A 351 -1.62 6.76 -17.45
C VAL A 351 -2.69 5.70 -17.67
N ASP A 352 -3.64 5.94 -18.60
CA ASP A 352 -4.68 4.96 -18.95
C ASP A 352 -4.09 3.69 -19.58
N GLN A 353 -3.09 3.85 -20.47
CA GLN A 353 -2.38 2.71 -21.08
C GLN A 353 -1.56 1.94 -20.05
N ILE A 354 -0.98 2.64 -19.08
CA ILE A 354 -0.28 2.01 -17.94
C ILE A 354 -1.27 1.20 -17.10
N TYR A 355 -2.39 1.78 -16.75
CA TYR A 355 -3.42 1.08 -15.98
C TYR A 355 -3.98 -0.13 -16.72
N ALA A 356 -4.21 -0.02 -18.03
CA ALA A 356 -4.60 -1.16 -18.85
C ALA A 356 -3.54 -2.29 -18.81
N SER A 357 -2.26 -1.93 -18.86
CA SER A 357 -1.15 -2.88 -18.75
C SER A 357 -1.08 -3.56 -17.38
N ILE A 358 -1.30 -2.80 -16.29
CA ILE A 358 -1.35 -3.34 -14.92
C ILE A 358 -2.57 -4.25 -14.75
N ALA A 359 -3.73 -3.84 -15.29
CA ALA A 359 -4.96 -4.64 -15.25
C ALA A 359 -4.79 -5.99 -15.96
N ASP A 360 -4.19 -5.97 -17.17
CA ASP A 360 -3.91 -7.19 -17.93
C ASP A 360 -2.93 -8.10 -17.18
N GLU A 361 -1.89 -7.53 -16.59
CA GLU A 361 -0.93 -8.27 -15.79
C GLU A 361 -1.58 -8.93 -14.56
N LEU A 362 -2.34 -8.17 -13.79
CA LEU A 362 -3.04 -8.68 -12.60
C LEU A 362 -4.07 -9.79 -12.93
N ARG A 363 -4.70 -9.75 -14.12
CA ARG A 363 -5.66 -10.77 -14.55
C ARG A 363 -5.02 -12.04 -15.08
N THR A 364 -3.77 -11.97 -15.55
CA THR A 364 -3.10 -13.05 -16.29
C THR A 364 -1.89 -13.61 -15.56
N GLN A 365 -1.61 -13.13 -14.36
CA GLN A 365 -0.50 -13.54 -13.53
C GLN A 365 -0.58 -15.02 -13.19
N TYR A 366 0.56 -15.73 -13.28
CA TYR A 366 0.69 -17.06 -12.73
C TYR A 366 0.87 -17.01 -11.21
N SER A 367 0.41 -18.03 -10.53
CA SER A 367 0.66 -18.29 -9.13
C SER A 367 1.42 -19.61 -9.00
N LEU A 368 2.65 -19.51 -8.53
CA LEU A 368 3.48 -20.68 -8.27
C LEU A 368 3.59 -20.87 -6.76
N GLY A 369 3.42 -22.12 -6.32
CA GLY A 369 3.55 -22.45 -4.90
C GLY A 369 4.53 -23.59 -4.68
N TYR A 370 5.35 -23.46 -3.65
CA TYR A 370 6.27 -24.51 -3.21
C TYR A 370 6.34 -24.56 -1.69
N THR A 371 6.84 -25.66 -1.18
CA THR A 371 7.11 -25.82 0.25
C THR A 371 8.62 -25.83 0.43
N PRO A 372 9.19 -24.86 1.17
CA PRO A 372 10.61 -24.85 1.47
C PRO A 372 11.07 -26.14 2.12
N ASP A 373 12.25 -26.61 1.77
CA ASP A 373 12.86 -27.76 2.43
C ASP A 373 13.13 -27.43 3.90
N LYS A 374 13.02 -28.44 4.78
CA LYS A 374 13.23 -28.27 6.24
C LYS A 374 14.57 -27.63 6.60
N ALA A 375 15.58 -27.80 5.77
CA ALA A 375 16.89 -27.19 5.95
C ALA A 375 16.87 -25.66 5.76
N ASN A 376 15.93 -25.16 4.94
CA ASN A 376 15.79 -23.73 4.62
C ASN A 376 14.62 -23.07 5.38
N ALA A 377 13.97 -23.77 6.28
CA ALA A 377 12.85 -23.24 7.11
C ALA A 377 13.31 -22.32 8.24
N ALA A 378 14.52 -21.75 8.18
CA ALA A 378 14.97 -20.78 9.16
C ALA A 378 14.13 -19.50 9.10
N ALA A 379 13.94 -18.84 10.25
CA ALA A 379 13.33 -17.51 10.23
C ALA A 379 14.29 -16.49 9.60
N GLY A 380 13.78 -15.61 8.80
CA GLY A 380 14.55 -14.56 8.16
C GLY A 380 14.18 -14.34 6.69
N TYR A 381 15.03 -13.59 6.00
CA TYR A 381 14.87 -13.34 4.57
C TYR A 381 15.43 -14.50 3.75
N HIS A 382 14.63 -15.00 2.81
CA HIS A 382 14.99 -16.02 1.84
C HIS A 382 14.92 -15.45 0.42
N LYS A 383 16.02 -15.55 -0.30
CA LYS A 383 16.12 -15.05 -1.66
C LYS A 383 15.51 -16.04 -2.65
N ILE A 384 14.68 -15.51 -3.57
CA ILE A 384 14.08 -16.30 -4.66
C ILE A 384 14.77 -15.98 -5.98
N SER A 385 15.05 -17.03 -6.75
CA SER A 385 15.48 -16.96 -8.14
C SER A 385 14.51 -17.80 -8.98
N LEU A 386 13.75 -17.14 -9.85
CA LEU A 386 12.82 -17.80 -10.74
C LEU A 386 13.17 -17.47 -12.19
N THR A 387 13.40 -18.51 -12.99
CA THR A 387 13.73 -18.38 -14.41
C THR A 387 12.86 -19.31 -15.25
N THR A 388 12.90 -19.16 -16.58
CA THR A 388 12.28 -20.11 -17.52
C THR A 388 13.33 -20.90 -18.28
N LYS A 389 12.99 -22.12 -18.66
CA LYS A 389 13.80 -22.95 -19.57
C LYS A 389 13.82 -22.39 -21.00
N GLN A 390 12.76 -21.65 -21.35
CA GLN A 390 12.65 -21.00 -22.64
C GLN A 390 13.50 -19.73 -22.65
N LYS A 391 14.28 -19.55 -23.71
CA LYS A 391 15.12 -18.37 -23.92
C LYS A 391 14.28 -17.16 -24.34
N ASN A 392 14.78 -15.97 -24.05
CA ASN A 392 14.16 -14.68 -24.43
C ASN A 392 12.81 -14.36 -23.74
N LEU A 393 12.55 -14.98 -22.61
CA LEU A 393 11.44 -14.60 -21.72
C LEU A 393 11.99 -13.88 -20.50
N ALA A 394 11.33 -12.79 -20.12
CA ALA A 394 11.61 -12.04 -18.89
C ALA A 394 10.59 -12.45 -17.83
N VAL A 395 11.10 -13.04 -16.74
CA VAL A 395 10.28 -13.44 -15.59
C VAL A 395 10.33 -12.34 -14.55
N ARG A 396 9.19 -11.97 -14.01
CA ARG A 396 9.05 -11.03 -12.91
C ARG A 396 8.28 -11.69 -11.77
N THR A 397 8.88 -11.67 -10.61
CA THR A 397 8.32 -12.11 -9.32
C THR A 397 9.05 -11.36 -8.21
N ARG A 398 8.65 -11.53 -6.97
CA ARG A 398 9.36 -10.94 -5.84
C ARG A 398 10.77 -11.53 -5.70
N ASP A 399 11.72 -10.70 -5.26
CA ASP A 399 13.12 -11.12 -5.09
C ASP A 399 13.34 -12.06 -3.89
N GLY A 400 12.35 -12.14 -2.99
CA GLY A 400 12.40 -13.00 -1.81
C GLY A 400 11.19 -12.85 -0.90
N TYR A 401 11.25 -13.47 0.26
CA TYR A 401 10.21 -13.39 1.28
C TYR A 401 10.83 -13.51 2.68
N TYR A 402 10.06 -13.10 3.69
CA TYR A 402 10.44 -13.25 5.09
C TYR A 402 9.70 -14.44 5.71
N ALA A 403 10.43 -15.46 6.13
CA ALA A 403 9.88 -16.55 6.92
C ALA A 403 9.67 -16.10 8.37
N GLU A 404 8.46 -16.32 8.91
CA GLU A 404 8.16 -16.13 10.31
C GLU A 404 8.53 -17.40 11.10
N ARG A 405 8.88 -17.24 12.38
CA ARG A 405 9.18 -18.34 13.30
C ARG A 405 7.94 -19.14 13.66
#